data_eda6ade86a20b6dc1470d328899b4dae
#
_entry.id   eda6ade86a20b6dc1470d328899b4dae
#
_cell.length_a   1.000
_cell.length_b   1.000
_cell.length_c   1.000
_cell.angle_alpha   90.00
_cell.angle_beta   90.00
_cell.angle_gamma   90.00
#
_symmetry.space_group_name_H-M   'P 1'
#
loop_
_entity.id
_entity.type
_entity.pdbx_description
1 polymer ?
#
loop_
_entity_poly.entity_id
_entity_poly.type
_entity_poly.pdbx_seq_one_letter_code
_entity_poly.pdbx_strand_id
1 'polypeptide(L)'
;MFLCDFHIHSQNSDGKLSISQLVDFYGKRGFGAIAITDHLCETRTLLGQSAHYLQKTLVQKQFNRYLLEIDMEAARAQRLYNMLVIPGVEFTKNSFSHKDSAHIVALGVRKFINPDLSVDEILDSVHSQGGVNIAAHPVSTRKMEPQTYHLWHNRDRLSKKMDAWEVASGSYLFDEVYESGLPMVASSDLHHPRQMSSWKTVMSGHRKEVDIFANIRAQDLNFTYYEDPAASLSWSAMKLTEGTLSLSTPLLG
;
A
#
# COMPACT_ATOMS: atom_id res chain seq x y z
N MET A 1 5.87 -18.86 -8.24
CA MET A 1 4.97 -17.72 -8.00
C MET A 1 5.09 -17.27 -6.56
N PHE A 2 4.90 -16.00 -6.26
CA PHE A 2 4.95 -15.43 -4.90
C PHE A 2 4.00 -14.23 -4.79
N LEU A 3 3.54 -13.98 -3.55
CA LEU A 3 2.66 -12.86 -3.23
C LEU A 3 3.47 -11.57 -3.10
N CYS A 4 2.89 -10.47 -3.59
CA CYS A 4 3.40 -9.12 -3.44
C CYS A 4 2.33 -8.20 -2.85
N ASP A 5 2.77 -7.19 -2.12
CA ASP A 5 1.92 -6.09 -1.66
C ASP A 5 2.70 -4.77 -1.82
N PHE A 6 2.17 -3.86 -2.63
CA PHE A 6 2.88 -2.65 -3.03
C PHE A 6 2.34 -1.37 -2.41
N HIS A 7 1.37 -1.47 -1.49
CA HIS A 7 0.78 -0.33 -0.81
C HIS A 7 0.60 -0.64 0.67
N ILE A 8 1.56 -0.19 1.49
CA ILE A 8 1.65 -0.52 2.91
C ILE A 8 2.16 0.70 3.69
N HIS A 9 1.48 1.03 4.78
CA HIS A 9 1.82 2.13 5.67
C HIS A 9 2.44 1.66 6.98
N SER A 10 3.50 2.34 7.39
CA SER A 10 4.18 2.12 8.65
C SER A 10 3.84 3.20 9.69
N GLN A 11 4.43 3.09 10.88
CA GLN A 11 4.37 4.12 11.91
C GLN A 11 5.06 5.44 11.52
N ASN A 12 5.76 5.48 10.37
CA ASN A 12 6.32 6.72 9.85
C ASN A 12 5.25 7.64 9.23
N SER A 13 4.04 7.11 9.00
CA SER A 13 2.84 7.89 8.67
C SER A 13 1.70 7.55 9.63
N ASP A 14 0.73 6.78 9.23
CA ASP A 14 -0.46 6.47 10.03
C ASP A 14 -0.73 4.97 10.18
N GLY A 15 0.16 4.14 9.68
CA GLY A 15 0.15 2.70 9.92
C GLY A 15 0.40 2.35 11.39
N LYS A 16 0.02 1.16 11.80
CA LYS A 16 0.12 0.68 13.20
C LYS A 16 1.40 -0.08 13.50
N LEU A 17 2.08 -0.58 12.48
CA LEU A 17 3.30 -1.37 12.64
C LEU A 17 4.54 -0.56 12.25
N SER A 18 5.67 -0.77 12.95
CA SER A 18 6.97 -0.29 12.47
C SER A 18 7.40 -1.04 11.22
N ILE A 19 8.37 -0.52 10.46
CA ILE A 19 8.92 -1.21 9.27
C ILE A 19 9.44 -2.59 9.66
N SER A 20 10.14 -2.73 10.78
CA SER A 20 10.61 -4.02 11.27
C SER A 20 9.48 -5.01 11.56
N GLN A 21 8.39 -4.54 12.20
CA GLN A 21 7.20 -5.35 12.45
C GLN A 21 6.48 -5.74 11.15
N LEU A 22 6.41 -4.85 10.14
CA LEU A 22 5.85 -5.15 8.83
C LEU A 22 6.66 -6.24 8.12
N VAL A 23 7.99 -6.16 8.15
CA VAL A 23 8.88 -7.17 7.57
C VAL A 23 8.62 -8.55 8.19
N ASP A 24 8.50 -8.64 9.52
CA ASP A 24 8.19 -9.90 10.19
C ASP A 24 6.75 -10.36 9.91
N PHE A 25 5.82 -9.43 9.84
CA PHE A 25 4.41 -9.70 9.61
C PHE A 25 4.16 -10.33 8.23
N TYR A 26 4.75 -9.77 7.18
CA TYR A 26 4.67 -10.29 5.82
C TYR A 26 5.59 -11.49 5.58
N GLY A 27 6.81 -11.45 6.13
CA GLY A 27 7.80 -12.51 5.96
C GLY A 27 7.33 -13.85 6.54
N LYS A 28 6.73 -13.85 7.75
CA LYS A 28 6.13 -15.04 8.38
C LYS A 28 4.95 -15.62 7.59
N ARG A 29 4.32 -14.83 6.72
CA ARG A 29 3.22 -15.24 5.83
C ARG A 29 3.69 -15.69 4.45
N GLY A 30 5.00 -15.69 4.19
CA GLY A 30 5.60 -16.21 2.96
C GLY A 30 5.51 -15.26 1.76
N PHE A 31 5.32 -13.97 2.00
CA PHE A 31 5.36 -12.99 0.92
C PHE A 31 6.74 -12.94 0.27
N GLY A 32 6.77 -12.74 -1.05
CA GLY A 32 8.03 -12.65 -1.81
C GLY A 32 8.53 -11.23 -2.03
N ALA A 33 7.63 -10.25 -2.06
CA ALA A 33 7.98 -8.83 -2.16
C ALA A 33 6.94 -7.96 -1.46
N ILE A 34 7.40 -6.88 -0.82
CA ILE A 34 6.55 -5.82 -0.28
C ILE A 34 7.14 -4.47 -0.61
N ALA A 35 6.31 -3.43 -0.67
CA ALA A 35 6.78 -2.05 -0.69
C ALA A 35 6.27 -1.30 0.54
N ILE A 36 7.14 -0.50 1.16
CA ILE A 36 6.77 0.41 2.23
C ILE A 36 6.51 1.78 1.59
N THR A 37 5.30 2.29 1.74
CA THR A 37 4.80 3.43 0.96
C THR A 37 4.09 4.46 1.84
N ASP A 38 4.75 4.87 2.92
CA ASP A 38 4.23 5.85 3.86
C ASP A 38 3.80 7.16 3.17
N HIS A 39 2.77 7.80 3.68
CA HIS A 39 2.24 9.05 3.15
C HIS A 39 3.29 10.16 3.06
N LEU A 40 3.31 10.86 1.94
CA LEU A 40 4.03 12.09 1.71
C LEU A 40 3.03 13.15 1.22
N CYS A 41 2.41 13.83 2.19
CA CYS A 41 1.31 14.76 1.93
C CYS A 41 1.81 16.12 1.44
N GLU A 42 1.08 16.72 0.51
CA GLU A 42 1.30 18.11 0.11
C GLU A 42 1.10 19.07 1.29
N THR A 43 1.74 20.24 1.23
CA THR A 43 1.68 21.26 2.31
C THR A 43 0.75 22.41 2.00
N ARG A 44 0.25 22.51 0.76
CA ARG A 44 -0.51 23.67 0.26
C ARG A 44 -1.98 23.67 0.65
N THR A 45 -2.55 22.48 0.94
CA THR A 45 -3.95 22.37 1.34
C THR A 45 -4.13 22.29 2.86
N LEU A 46 -5.30 22.69 3.35
CA LEU A 46 -5.63 22.57 4.78
C LEU A 46 -5.61 21.13 5.26
N LEU A 47 -6.03 20.18 4.40
CA LEU A 47 -6.01 18.76 4.72
C LEU A 47 -4.58 18.23 4.83
N GLY A 48 -3.70 18.60 3.90
CA GLY A 48 -2.28 18.27 3.96
C GLY A 48 -1.60 18.88 5.19
N GLN A 49 -1.87 20.15 5.51
CA GLN A 49 -1.36 20.80 6.72
C GLN A 49 -1.83 20.08 7.99
N SER A 50 -3.07 19.60 8.03
CA SER A 50 -3.58 18.80 9.15
C SER A 50 -2.83 17.48 9.29
N ALA A 51 -2.51 16.79 8.19
CA ALA A 51 -1.70 15.57 8.22
C ALA A 51 -0.29 15.82 8.77
N HIS A 52 0.34 16.94 8.37
CA HIS A 52 1.64 17.36 8.93
C HIS A 52 1.55 17.68 10.42
N TYR A 53 0.52 18.41 10.85
CA TYR A 53 0.31 18.75 12.26
C TYR A 53 0.12 17.49 13.12
N LEU A 54 -0.62 16.50 12.62
CA LEU A 54 -0.88 15.22 13.30
C LEU A 54 0.29 14.23 13.17
N GLN A 55 1.39 14.60 12.51
CA GLN A 55 2.56 13.75 12.26
C GLN A 55 2.21 12.43 11.55
N LYS A 56 1.23 12.46 10.66
CA LYS A 56 0.77 11.31 9.87
C LYS A 56 1.31 11.31 8.43
N THR A 57 2.45 11.94 8.22
CA THR A 57 3.11 12.03 6.92
C THR A 57 4.61 12.20 7.10
N LEU A 58 5.36 11.67 6.16
CA LEU A 58 6.80 11.91 6.05
C LEU A 58 7.07 13.39 5.77
N VAL A 59 8.22 13.86 6.24
CA VAL A 59 8.74 15.19 5.91
C VAL A 59 10.17 15.07 5.37
N GLN A 60 10.61 16.04 4.58
CA GLN A 60 11.91 16.02 3.92
C GLN A 60 13.08 15.70 4.87
N LYS A 61 13.09 16.30 6.06
CA LYS A 61 14.16 16.10 7.06
C LYS A 61 14.25 14.67 7.60
N GLN A 62 13.18 13.88 7.51
CA GLN A 62 13.11 12.49 7.96
C GLN A 62 13.37 11.49 6.83
N PHE A 63 13.30 11.93 5.58
CA PHE A 63 13.29 11.06 4.41
C PHE A 63 14.52 10.16 4.30
N ASN A 64 15.72 10.70 4.50
CA ASN A 64 16.94 9.89 4.46
C ASN A 64 17.00 8.83 5.58
N ARG A 65 16.49 9.16 6.77
CA ARG A 65 16.38 8.19 7.87
C ARG A 65 15.38 7.09 7.56
N TYR A 66 14.25 7.46 6.97
CA TYR A 66 13.23 6.52 6.50
C TYR A 66 13.79 5.53 5.48
N LEU A 67 14.51 6.00 4.47
CA LEU A 67 15.16 5.13 3.49
C LEU A 67 16.20 4.20 4.12
N LEU A 68 17.01 4.73 5.03
CA LEU A 68 18.02 3.92 5.73
C LEU A 68 17.35 2.79 6.56
N GLU A 69 16.25 3.08 7.24
CA GLU A 69 15.49 2.07 7.99
C GLU A 69 14.95 0.98 7.05
N ILE A 70 14.39 1.36 5.89
CA ILE A 70 13.93 0.40 4.89
C ILE A 70 15.09 -0.46 4.37
N ASP A 71 16.24 0.13 4.03
CA ASP A 71 17.39 -0.61 3.51
C ASP A 71 17.95 -1.62 4.54
N MET A 72 17.99 -1.25 5.82
CA MET A 72 18.38 -2.15 6.91
C MET A 72 17.42 -3.33 7.04
N GLU A 73 16.12 -3.05 7.02
CA GLU A 73 15.08 -4.05 7.13
C GLU A 73 14.96 -4.90 5.86
N ALA A 74 15.25 -4.35 4.68
CA ALA A 74 15.34 -5.10 3.43
C ALA A 74 16.44 -6.15 3.46
N ALA A 75 17.62 -5.78 3.97
CA ALA A 75 18.71 -6.74 4.18
C ALA A 75 18.34 -7.85 5.17
N ARG A 76 17.59 -7.51 6.23
CA ARG A 76 17.08 -8.47 7.21
C ARG A 76 15.99 -9.38 6.59
N ALA A 77 15.05 -8.81 5.85
CA ALA A 77 13.99 -9.54 5.16
C ALA A 77 14.53 -10.55 4.15
N GLN A 78 15.53 -10.12 3.36
CA GLN A 78 16.18 -11.01 2.41
C GLN A 78 16.85 -12.20 3.11
N ARG A 79 17.53 -11.97 4.23
CA ARG A 79 18.22 -13.03 4.98
C ARG A 79 17.25 -13.99 5.68
N LEU A 80 16.20 -13.48 6.31
CA LEU A 80 15.31 -14.30 7.15
C LEU A 80 14.16 -14.92 6.37
N TYR A 81 13.66 -14.25 5.35
CA TYR A 81 12.41 -14.64 4.68
C TYR A 81 12.57 -14.78 3.16
N ASN A 82 13.76 -14.51 2.61
CA ASN A 82 13.97 -14.40 1.17
C ASN A 82 12.91 -13.47 0.52
N MET A 83 12.60 -12.37 1.19
CA MET A 83 11.60 -11.39 0.79
C MET A 83 12.28 -10.08 0.38
N LEU A 84 11.88 -9.54 -0.78
CA LEU A 84 12.27 -8.22 -1.23
C LEU A 84 11.46 -7.15 -0.50
N VAL A 85 12.10 -6.10 -0.02
CA VAL A 85 11.44 -4.89 0.49
C VAL A 85 11.84 -3.71 -0.39
N ILE A 86 10.86 -3.08 -1.00
CA ILE A 86 11.05 -1.97 -1.94
C ILE A 86 10.75 -0.65 -1.21
N PRO A 87 11.64 0.34 -1.25
CA PRO A 87 11.33 1.67 -0.73
C PRO A 87 10.36 2.38 -1.66
N GLY A 88 9.42 3.08 -1.06
CA GLY A 88 8.44 3.87 -1.79
C GLY A 88 7.83 4.94 -0.92
N VAL A 89 6.90 5.68 -1.47
CA VAL A 89 6.04 6.64 -0.79
C VAL A 89 4.68 6.66 -1.47
N GLU A 90 3.66 7.08 -0.75
CA GLU A 90 2.40 7.49 -1.34
C GLU A 90 2.29 9.02 -1.33
N PHE A 91 2.39 9.63 -2.50
CA PHE A 91 2.10 11.07 -2.65
C PHE A 91 0.61 11.31 -2.45
N THR A 92 0.27 12.07 -1.42
CA THR A 92 -1.11 12.30 -1.01
C THR A 92 -1.48 13.76 -1.22
N LYS A 93 -2.28 14.00 -2.26
CA LYS A 93 -2.85 15.31 -2.60
C LYS A 93 -4.32 15.29 -2.26
N ASN A 94 -4.68 15.91 -1.14
CA ASN A 94 -6.04 15.94 -0.62
C ASN A 94 -6.70 17.29 -0.86
N SER A 95 -7.87 17.27 -1.49
CA SER A 95 -8.73 18.44 -1.71
C SER A 95 -10.15 18.15 -1.22
N PHE A 96 -10.92 19.20 -0.95
CA PHE A 96 -12.37 19.06 -0.73
C PHE A 96 -13.15 18.64 -1.98
N SER A 97 -12.51 18.74 -3.14
CA SER A 97 -13.04 18.27 -4.42
C SER A 97 -12.39 16.93 -4.77
N HIS A 98 -13.20 15.87 -4.97
CA HIS A 98 -12.66 14.56 -5.39
C HIS A 98 -11.91 14.63 -6.72
N LYS A 99 -12.29 15.57 -7.61
CA LYS A 99 -11.65 15.72 -8.91
C LYS A 99 -10.24 16.32 -8.83
N ASP A 100 -9.89 16.87 -7.66
CA ASP A 100 -8.61 17.53 -7.42
C ASP A 100 -7.72 16.72 -6.47
N SER A 101 -8.23 15.62 -5.91
CA SER A 101 -7.47 14.74 -5.01
C SER A 101 -6.86 13.57 -5.76
N ALA A 102 -5.59 13.28 -5.47
CA ALA A 102 -4.82 12.22 -6.11
C ALA A 102 -3.93 11.52 -5.10
N HIS A 103 -3.94 10.19 -5.09
CA HIS A 103 -3.00 9.36 -4.37
C HIS A 103 -2.15 8.57 -5.36
N ILE A 104 -0.83 8.67 -5.24
CA ILE A 104 0.12 8.05 -6.15
C ILE A 104 1.11 7.23 -5.32
N VAL A 105 1.04 5.93 -5.42
CA VAL A 105 2.08 5.04 -4.91
C VAL A 105 3.25 5.08 -5.86
N ALA A 106 4.41 5.49 -5.35
CA ALA A 106 5.66 5.58 -6.08
C ALA A 106 6.66 4.58 -5.51
N LEU A 107 7.04 3.59 -6.29
CA LEU A 107 8.01 2.55 -5.90
C LEU A 107 9.41 2.90 -6.37
N GLY A 108 10.44 2.52 -5.61
CA GLY A 108 11.83 2.73 -5.96
C GLY A 108 12.32 4.16 -5.78
N VAL A 109 11.62 4.97 -4.99
CA VAL A 109 12.00 6.36 -4.72
C VAL A 109 13.18 6.40 -3.73
N ARG A 110 14.32 6.90 -4.19
CA ARG A 110 15.58 6.96 -3.44
C ARG A 110 16.03 8.39 -3.07
N LYS A 111 15.37 9.40 -3.66
CA LYS A 111 15.61 10.82 -3.37
C LYS A 111 14.29 11.50 -3.11
N PHE A 112 14.27 12.41 -2.14
CA PHE A 112 13.09 13.18 -1.82
C PHE A 112 12.52 13.90 -3.05
N ILE A 113 11.23 13.74 -3.28
CA ILE A 113 10.45 14.47 -4.28
C ILE A 113 9.48 15.36 -3.50
N ASN A 114 9.43 16.64 -3.85
CA ASN A 114 8.53 17.59 -3.17
C ASN A 114 7.06 17.23 -3.49
N PRO A 115 6.22 16.92 -2.49
CA PRO A 115 4.81 16.59 -2.73
C PRO A 115 3.97 17.78 -3.22
N ASP A 116 4.48 19.00 -3.12
CA ASP A 116 3.82 20.20 -3.63
C ASP A 116 3.94 20.41 -5.14
N LEU A 117 4.72 19.59 -5.83
CA LEU A 117 4.77 19.55 -7.30
C LEU A 117 3.42 19.11 -7.88
N SER A 118 3.18 19.46 -9.13
CA SER A 118 2.03 18.93 -9.88
C SER A 118 2.10 17.41 -10.02
N VAL A 119 0.97 16.77 -10.29
CA VAL A 119 0.91 15.34 -10.55
C VAL A 119 1.92 14.94 -11.63
N ASP A 120 1.95 15.64 -12.75
CA ASP A 120 2.86 15.35 -13.87
C ASP A 120 4.34 15.45 -13.48
N GLU A 121 4.73 16.47 -12.70
CA GLU A 121 6.11 16.63 -12.22
C GLU A 121 6.51 15.53 -11.23
N ILE A 122 5.57 15.07 -10.38
CA ILE A 122 5.80 13.94 -9.48
C ILE A 122 6.06 12.68 -10.29
N LEU A 123 5.20 12.36 -11.28
CA LEU A 123 5.34 11.18 -12.12
C LEU A 123 6.68 11.17 -12.87
N ASP A 124 7.05 12.29 -13.48
CA ASP A 124 8.33 12.45 -14.17
C ASP A 124 9.53 12.31 -13.21
N SER A 125 9.40 12.85 -11.99
CA SER A 125 10.45 12.74 -10.97
C SER A 125 10.66 11.31 -10.48
N VAL A 126 9.59 10.51 -10.35
CA VAL A 126 9.67 9.07 -10.01
C VAL A 126 10.35 8.31 -11.15
N HIS A 127 9.92 8.50 -12.39
CA HIS A 127 10.54 7.87 -13.55
C HIS A 127 12.01 8.25 -13.72
N SER A 128 12.40 9.50 -13.41
CA SER A 128 13.80 9.93 -13.47
C SER A 128 14.71 9.18 -12.48
N GLN A 129 14.14 8.58 -11.44
CA GLN A 129 14.83 7.72 -10.48
C GLN A 129 14.75 6.23 -10.87
N GLY A 130 14.12 5.88 -12.00
CA GLY A 130 13.87 4.49 -12.42
C GLY A 130 12.68 3.83 -11.73
N GLY A 131 11.92 4.59 -10.93
CA GLY A 131 10.79 4.11 -10.16
C GLY A 131 9.54 3.81 -10.99
N VAL A 132 8.51 3.36 -10.32
CA VAL A 132 7.19 2.97 -10.87
C VAL A 132 6.10 3.80 -10.23
N ASN A 133 5.19 4.33 -11.05
CA ASN A 133 4.02 5.08 -10.64
C ASN A 133 2.76 4.20 -10.67
N ILE A 134 2.06 4.09 -9.54
CA ILE A 134 0.79 3.37 -9.42
C ILE A 134 -0.29 4.35 -8.97
N ALA A 135 -1.40 4.41 -9.71
CA ALA A 135 -2.56 5.15 -9.27
C ALA A 135 -3.26 4.40 -8.13
N ALA A 136 -3.14 4.92 -6.91
CA ALA A 136 -3.71 4.29 -5.72
C ALA A 136 -5.23 4.46 -5.70
N HIS A 137 -5.96 3.37 -5.43
CA HIS A 137 -7.43 3.28 -5.26
C HIS A 137 -8.23 4.36 -6.05
N PRO A 138 -8.02 4.46 -7.38
CA PRO A 138 -8.36 5.64 -8.17
C PRO A 138 -9.86 5.91 -8.32
N VAL A 139 -10.73 4.94 -7.97
CA VAL A 139 -12.19 5.02 -8.06
C VAL A 139 -12.92 4.62 -6.78
N SER A 140 -12.18 4.22 -5.72
CA SER A 140 -12.76 3.70 -4.46
C SER A 140 -13.54 4.71 -3.65
N THR A 141 -13.49 5.88 -4.00
CA THR A 141 -13.71 7.10 -3.29
C THR A 141 -15.11 7.33 -2.78
N ARG A 142 -16.10 6.61 -3.28
CA ARG A 142 -17.50 6.89 -2.93
C ARG A 142 -17.94 6.34 -1.56
N LYS A 143 -17.17 5.39 -0.99
CA LYS A 143 -17.56 4.74 0.27
C LYS A 143 -16.50 4.83 1.36
N MET A 144 -15.21 4.87 1.00
CA MET A 144 -14.11 4.84 1.96
C MET A 144 -13.28 6.12 1.96
N GLU A 145 -12.93 6.63 0.78
CA GLU A 145 -12.16 7.87 0.60
C GLU A 145 -12.74 8.68 -0.55
N PRO A 146 -13.73 9.55 -0.30
CA PRO A 146 -14.42 10.28 -1.38
C PRO A 146 -13.50 11.24 -2.16
N GLN A 147 -12.18 11.15 -2.04
CA GLN A 147 -11.28 12.22 -2.40
C GLN A 147 -10.26 11.89 -3.49
N THR A 148 -10.12 10.66 -3.97
CA THR A 148 -9.02 10.25 -4.85
C THR A 148 -9.44 10.02 -6.31
N TYR A 149 -10.20 10.92 -6.90
CA TYR A 149 -10.73 10.72 -8.25
C TYR A 149 -9.97 11.46 -9.37
N HIS A 150 -8.98 12.29 -9.04
CA HIS A 150 -8.25 13.09 -10.01
C HIS A 150 -7.56 12.24 -11.09
N LEU A 151 -6.89 11.17 -10.66
CA LEU A 151 -6.14 10.32 -11.57
C LEU A 151 -7.08 9.64 -12.56
N TRP A 152 -8.18 9.07 -12.08
CA TRP A 152 -9.17 8.40 -12.91
C TRP A 152 -9.87 9.34 -13.89
N HIS A 153 -10.21 10.55 -13.44
CA HIS A 153 -10.82 11.57 -14.27
C HIS A 153 -9.91 11.99 -15.45
N ASN A 154 -8.61 11.98 -15.23
CA ASN A 154 -7.59 12.36 -16.21
C ASN A 154 -6.85 11.14 -16.82
N ARG A 155 -7.39 9.92 -16.73
CA ARG A 155 -6.71 8.67 -17.08
C ARG A 155 -6.23 8.62 -18.53
N ASP A 156 -6.98 9.18 -19.47
CA ASP A 156 -6.61 9.16 -20.90
C ASP A 156 -5.26 9.87 -21.16
N ARG A 157 -4.99 10.90 -20.38
CA ARG A 157 -3.73 11.63 -20.41
C ARG A 157 -2.66 10.97 -19.53
N LEU A 158 -3.04 10.59 -18.31
CA LEU A 158 -2.11 10.10 -17.29
C LEU A 158 -1.65 8.66 -17.51
N SER A 159 -2.41 7.85 -18.24
CA SER A 159 -2.03 6.47 -18.59
C SER A 159 -0.69 6.35 -19.34
N LYS A 160 -0.22 7.45 -19.95
CA LYS A 160 1.10 7.50 -20.58
C LYS A 160 2.26 7.62 -19.59
N LYS A 161 1.98 7.95 -18.34
CA LYS A 161 2.96 8.17 -17.26
C LYS A 161 2.71 7.27 -16.04
N MET A 162 1.53 6.65 -15.94
CA MET A 162 1.23 5.65 -14.93
C MET A 162 1.67 4.27 -15.44
N ASP A 163 2.47 3.57 -14.65
CA ASP A 163 2.89 2.21 -14.96
C ASP A 163 1.80 1.18 -14.60
N ALA A 164 0.96 1.48 -13.61
CA ALA A 164 -0.19 0.65 -13.23
C ALA A 164 -1.28 1.43 -12.49
N TRP A 165 -2.45 0.80 -12.35
CA TRP A 165 -3.61 1.30 -11.62
C TRP A 165 -4.05 0.24 -10.63
N GLU A 166 -4.34 0.62 -9.39
CA GLU A 166 -4.89 -0.33 -8.44
C GLU A 166 -6.29 -0.77 -8.90
N VAL A 167 -6.36 -2.04 -9.32
CA VAL A 167 -7.62 -2.72 -9.63
C VAL A 167 -8.35 -3.16 -8.37
N ALA A 168 -7.61 -3.27 -7.26
CA ALA A 168 -8.15 -3.59 -5.96
C ALA A 168 -7.30 -2.97 -4.85
N SER A 169 -7.97 -2.47 -3.82
CA SER A 169 -7.38 -1.95 -2.60
C SER A 169 -8.13 -2.51 -1.39
N GLY A 170 -7.41 -3.06 -0.42
CA GLY A 170 -8.02 -3.76 0.69
C GLY A 170 -8.87 -4.94 0.22
N SER A 171 -10.12 -4.97 0.64
CA SER A 171 -11.10 -6.00 0.25
C SER A 171 -11.93 -5.63 -1.00
N TYR A 172 -11.72 -4.45 -1.56
CA TYR A 172 -12.53 -3.92 -2.67
C TYR A 172 -11.84 -4.17 -4.01
N LEU A 173 -12.61 -4.69 -4.97
CA LEU A 173 -12.26 -4.74 -6.39
C LEU A 173 -12.98 -3.58 -7.09
N PHE A 174 -12.30 -2.94 -8.02
CA PHE A 174 -12.79 -1.80 -8.79
C PHE A 174 -13.14 -2.24 -10.21
N ASP A 175 -14.40 -2.50 -10.46
CA ASP A 175 -14.89 -3.00 -11.75
C ASP A 175 -14.51 -2.03 -12.89
N GLU A 176 -14.57 -0.72 -12.63
CA GLU A 176 -14.21 0.30 -13.61
C GLU A 176 -12.74 0.21 -14.06
N VAL A 177 -11.82 -0.11 -13.13
CA VAL A 177 -10.40 -0.32 -13.45
C VAL A 177 -10.22 -1.64 -14.16
N TYR A 178 -10.88 -2.71 -13.67
CA TYR A 178 -10.80 -4.05 -14.24
C TYR A 178 -11.25 -4.09 -15.72
N GLU A 179 -12.33 -3.38 -16.04
CA GLU A 179 -12.90 -3.33 -17.40
C GLU A 179 -12.19 -2.33 -18.33
N SER A 180 -11.30 -1.49 -17.79
CA SER A 180 -10.68 -0.40 -18.56
C SER A 180 -9.61 -0.83 -19.55
N GLY A 181 -9.01 -2.01 -19.36
CA GLY A 181 -7.85 -2.46 -20.14
C GLY A 181 -6.53 -1.76 -19.79
N LEU A 182 -6.51 -0.91 -18.77
CA LEU A 182 -5.28 -0.27 -18.26
C LEU A 182 -4.38 -1.28 -17.54
N PRO A 183 -3.05 -1.06 -17.45
CA PRO A 183 -2.16 -1.87 -16.62
C PRO A 183 -2.62 -1.88 -15.15
N MET A 184 -2.62 -3.05 -14.51
CA MET A 184 -3.24 -3.23 -13.19
C MET A 184 -2.29 -3.86 -12.17
N VAL A 185 -2.48 -3.48 -10.90
CA VAL A 185 -1.94 -4.17 -9.71
C VAL A 185 -3.01 -4.23 -8.64
N ALA A 186 -2.87 -5.13 -7.66
CA ALA A 186 -3.73 -5.20 -6.50
C ALA A 186 -2.90 -5.10 -5.22
N SER A 187 -3.34 -4.29 -4.27
CA SER A 187 -2.62 -4.01 -3.03
C SER A 187 -3.57 -3.95 -1.83
N SER A 188 -3.01 -3.96 -0.62
CA SER A 188 -3.83 -3.95 0.58
C SER A 188 -4.20 -2.57 1.08
N ASP A 189 -3.39 -1.57 0.81
CA ASP A 189 -3.46 -0.29 1.52
C ASP A 189 -3.46 -0.49 3.05
N LEU A 190 -2.48 -1.30 3.51
CA LEU A 190 -2.46 -1.79 4.88
C LEU A 190 -2.00 -0.70 5.85
N HIS A 191 -2.92 -0.26 6.71
CA HIS A 191 -2.65 0.60 7.87
C HIS A 191 -2.71 -0.19 9.19
N HIS A 192 -3.45 -1.29 9.22
CA HIS A 192 -3.67 -2.10 10.41
C HIS A 192 -3.55 -3.60 10.10
N PRO A 193 -2.97 -4.43 10.99
CA PRO A 193 -2.85 -5.89 10.77
C PRO A 193 -4.15 -6.61 10.39
N ARG A 194 -5.30 -6.10 10.83
CA ARG A 194 -6.63 -6.66 10.49
C ARG A 194 -6.99 -6.55 9.01
N GLN A 195 -6.30 -5.70 8.25
CA GLN A 195 -6.49 -5.51 6.80
C GLN A 195 -5.69 -6.51 5.97
N MET A 196 -5.02 -7.49 6.60
CA MET A 196 -4.19 -8.47 5.91
C MET A 196 -4.97 -9.33 4.92
N SER A 197 -6.21 -9.75 5.30
CA SER A 197 -7.13 -10.40 4.36
C SER A 197 -7.62 -9.38 3.34
N SER A 198 -7.04 -9.41 2.16
CA SER A 198 -7.26 -8.43 1.10
C SER A 198 -6.66 -8.89 -0.22
N TRP A 199 -6.92 -8.15 -1.30
CA TRP A 199 -6.33 -8.41 -2.61
C TRP A 199 -4.83 -8.20 -2.61
N LYS A 200 -4.11 -9.03 -3.36
CA LYS A 200 -2.65 -9.03 -3.50
C LYS A 200 -2.26 -9.29 -4.94
N THR A 201 -1.14 -8.71 -5.35
CA THR A 201 -0.49 -9.06 -6.61
C THR A 201 0.26 -10.39 -6.48
N VAL A 202 0.23 -11.19 -7.55
CA VAL A 202 0.97 -12.46 -7.67
C VAL A 202 1.94 -12.33 -8.83
N MET A 203 3.20 -12.63 -8.57
CA MET A 203 4.27 -12.58 -9.58
C MET A 203 5.03 -13.89 -9.66
N SER A 204 5.74 -14.09 -10.78
CA SER A 204 6.70 -15.16 -11.00
C SER A 204 8.11 -14.58 -11.23
N GLY A 205 9.13 -15.44 -11.27
CA GLY A 205 10.49 -15.04 -11.57
C GLY A 205 11.31 -14.65 -10.34
N HIS A 206 12.24 -13.71 -10.53
CA HIS A 206 13.19 -13.31 -9.50
C HIS A 206 12.61 -12.20 -8.60
N ARG A 207 12.96 -12.27 -7.32
CA ARG A 207 12.60 -11.26 -6.31
C ARG A 207 13.61 -10.13 -6.29
N LYS A 208 13.72 -9.40 -7.42
CA LYS A 208 14.60 -8.24 -7.58
C LYS A 208 13.78 -7.04 -8.02
N GLU A 209 14.11 -5.87 -7.53
CA GLU A 209 13.38 -4.63 -7.82
C GLU A 209 13.21 -4.40 -9.31
N VAL A 210 14.29 -4.58 -10.09
CA VAL A 210 14.27 -4.40 -11.55
C VAL A 210 13.30 -5.36 -12.25
N ASP A 211 13.22 -6.62 -11.79
CA ASP A 211 12.34 -7.63 -12.38
C ASP A 211 10.88 -7.35 -11.99
N ILE A 212 10.61 -6.94 -10.73
CA ILE A 212 9.29 -6.51 -10.27
C ILE A 212 8.79 -5.34 -11.12
N PHE A 213 9.61 -4.32 -11.33
CA PHE A 213 9.23 -3.14 -12.12
C PHE A 213 9.00 -3.48 -13.59
N ALA A 214 9.82 -4.36 -14.16
CA ALA A 214 9.62 -4.86 -15.52
C ALA A 214 8.30 -5.62 -15.65
N ASN A 215 7.98 -6.50 -14.69
CA ASN A 215 6.73 -7.27 -14.69
C ASN A 215 5.49 -6.38 -14.52
N ILE A 216 5.56 -5.32 -13.68
CA ILE A 216 4.48 -4.33 -13.57
C ILE A 216 4.23 -3.67 -14.92
N ARG A 217 5.27 -3.19 -15.59
CA ARG A 217 5.17 -2.52 -16.89
C ARG A 217 4.71 -3.45 -18.01
N ALA A 218 5.16 -4.70 -17.97
CA ALA A 218 4.80 -5.73 -18.97
C ALA A 218 3.46 -6.40 -18.68
N GLN A 219 2.85 -6.15 -17.50
CA GLN A 219 1.66 -6.84 -17.00
C GLN A 219 1.85 -8.37 -16.90
N ASP A 220 3.08 -8.82 -16.63
CA ASP A 220 3.39 -10.22 -16.33
C ASP A 220 3.14 -10.51 -14.85
N LEU A 221 1.88 -10.44 -14.49
CA LEU A 221 1.40 -10.61 -13.12
C LEU A 221 -0.07 -11.08 -13.09
N ASN A 222 -0.49 -11.52 -11.92
CA ASN A 222 -1.87 -11.83 -11.59
C ASN A 222 -2.22 -11.17 -10.25
N PHE A 223 -3.47 -11.28 -9.83
CA PHE A 223 -3.90 -10.88 -8.49
C PHE A 223 -4.84 -11.92 -7.89
N THR A 224 -4.86 -11.99 -6.57
CA THR A 224 -5.69 -12.92 -5.81
C THR A 224 -6.16 -12.28 -4.51
N TYR A 225 -7.28 -12.74 -4.02
CA TYR A 225 -7.69 -12.41 -2.65
C TYR A 225 -6.94 -13.33 -1.69
N TYR A 226 -6.17 -12.73 -0.78
CA TYR A 226 -5.44 -13.44 0.27
C TYR A 226 -6.27 -13.45 1.56
N GLU A 227 -6.61 -14.63 2.04
CA GLU A 227 -7.21 -14.82 3.38
C GLU A 227 -6.10 -15.10 4.39
N ASP A 228 -5.97 -14.26 5.42
CA ASP A 228 -4.97 -14.47 6.47
C ASP A 228 -5.38 -15.65 7.36
N PRO A 229 -4.61 -16.77 7.39
CA PRO A 229 -4.92 -17.91 8.24
C PRO A 229 -5.01 -17.55 9.73
N ALA A 230 -4.28 -16.51 10.17
CA ALA A 230 -4.32 -16.06 11.56
C ALA A 230 -5.65 -15.38 11.93
N ALA A 231 -6.38 -14.83 10.97
CA ALA A 231 -7.69 -14.23 11.21
C ALA A 231 -8.75 -15.30 11.59
N SER A 232 -8.68 -16.48 11.00
CA SER A 232 -9.59 -17.59 11.28
C SER A 232 -9.35 -18.21 12.65
N LEU A 233 -8.10 -18.25 13.12
CA LEU A 233 -7.74 -18.77 14.44
C LEU A 233 -8.26 -17.88 15.57
N SER A 234 -8.26 -16.57 15.41
CA SER A 234 -8.79 -15.61 16.39
C SER A 234 -10.32 -15.75 16.54
N TRP A 235 -11.04 -16.01 15.44
CA TRP A 235 -12.49 -16.25 15.44
C TRP A 235 -12.89 -17.56 16.12
N SER A 236 -12.10 -18.63 15.88
CA SER A 236 -12.32 -19.95 16.52
C SER A 236 -12.00 -19.89 18.03
N ALA A 237 -10.99 -19.14 18.44
CA ALA A 237 -10.66 -18.94 19.84
C ALA A 237 -11.72 -18.11 20.57
N MET A 238 -12.29 -17.07 19.94
CA MET A 238 -13.41 -16.28 20.52
C MET A 238 -14.68 -17.12 20.69
N LYS A 239 -15.01 -17.99 19.72
CA LYS A 239 -16.17 -18.89 19.84
C LYS A 239 -16.01 -19.93 20.95
N LEU A 240 -14.78 -20.38 21.20
CA LEU A 240 -14.49 -21.32 22.30
C LEU A 240 -14.61 -20.65 23.70
N THR A 241 -14.27 -19.36 23.81
CA THR A 241 -14.44 -18.60 25.06
C THR A 241 -15.89 -18.21 25.35
N GLU A 242 -16.71 -17.95 24.32
CA GLU A 242 -18.15 -17.72 24.49
C GLU A 242 -18.94 -19.00 24.82
N GLY A 243 -18.50 -20.16 24.29
CA GLY A 243 -19.11 -21.46 24.56
C GLY A 243 -18.86 -22.01 25.98
N THR A 244 -17.86 -21.50 26.71
CA THR A 244 -17.51 -21.95 28.07
C THR A 244 -18.18 -21.13 29.20
N LEU A 245 -18.88 -20.06 28.87
CA LEU A 245 -19.56 -19.21 29.86
C LEU A 245 -21.04 -19.56 30.13
N SER A 246 -21.57 -20.65 29.56
CA SER A 246 -22.99 -21.02 29.71
C SER A 246 -23.29 -22.29 30.52
N LEU A 247 -22.34 -22.77 31.33
CA LEU A 247 -22.59 -23.95 32.21
C LEU A 247 -22.04 -23.71 33.61
N SER A 248 -22.76 -22.97 34.46
CA SER A 248 -22.81 -23.21 35.91
C SER A 248 -23.80 -22.25 36.58
N THR A 249 -25.06 -22.60 36.63
CA THR A 249 -25.94 -22.19 37.72
C THR A 249 -26.24 -23.44 38.55
N PRO A 250 -25.79 -23.59 39.79
CA PRO A 250 -26.30 -24.61 40.68
C PRO A 250 -27.64 -24.18 41.19
N LEU A 251 -28.65 -24.98 40.96
CA LEU A 251 -29.91 -24.98 41.71
C LEU A 251 -29.57 -25.42 43.15
N LEU A 252 -29.74 -24.52 44.08
CA LEU A 252 -29.90 -24.87 45.50
C LEU A 252 -31.36 -24.71 45.84
N GLY A 253 -31.91 -25.80 46.41
CA GLY A 253 -33.22 -25.96 46.98
C GLY A 253 -33.50 -25.19 48.23
#